data_9ca71306a19027e90dc7eebe8bf8e01d
#
_entry.id   9ca71306a19027e90dc7eebe8bf8e01d
#
_cell.length_a   1.000
_cell.length_b   1.000
_cell.length_c   1.000
_cell.angle_alpha   90.00
_cell.angle_beta   90.00
_cell.angle_gamma   90.00
#
_symmetry.space_group_name_H-M   'P 1'
#
loop_
_entity.id
_entity.type
_entity.pdbx_description
1 polymer ?
#
loop_
_entity_poly.entity_id
_entity_poly.type
_entity_poly.pdbx_seq_one_letter_code
_entity_poly.pdbx_strand_id
1 'polypeptide(L)'
;MAVIEQVNFGPVSGVRVGRFNKGINTSFIVYQYQDVIIDTGPINQWQYVETFVKQHCINHALVTHHHEDHSGNAYYLKKSCQLSLHSNALCQNILKHDLKIPFIQQLIWGTGKAVETEVLTDTFISNKGLELAVILTPGHTEDMSCFYDKTKGFLFTGDLYIASKVRYLHKDENLTKQLESLNKVLALDFDTAFCPHRGIMKNGKKDIKTKRDFIIELSSVVKGLAKQGLPVKQIQKQLLGKEDMLTLLSNFHFTKQGLIEACLKLPN
;
A
#
# COMPACT_ATOMS: atom_id res chain seq x y z
N MET A 1 5.46 -12.34 19.79
CA MET A 1 4.39 -11.51 20.38
C MET A 1 3.77 -10.73 19.22
N ALA A 2 2.46 -10.76 19.07
CA ALA A 2 1.77 -9.91 18.11
C ALA A 2 1.91 -8.44 18.52
N VAL A 3 2.16 -7.55 17.56
CA VAL A 3 2.11 -6.11 17.80
C VAL A 3 0.66 -5.71 17.75
N ILE A 4 0.16 -5.11 18.83
CA ILE A 4 -1.19 -4.56 18.90
C ILE A 4 -1.05 -3.15 19.44
N GLU A 5 -1.48 -2.18 18.64
CA GLU A 5 -1.49 -0.77 18.99
C GLU A 5 -2.78 -0.16 18.44
N GLN A 6 -3.50 0.59 19.26
CA GLN A 6 -4.60 1.40 18.78
C GLN A 6 -4.07 2.75 18.29
N VAL A 7 -4.52 3.17 17.11
CA VAL A 7 -4.19 4.47 16.51
C VAL A 7 -5.48 5.28 16.34
N ASN A 8 -5.42 6.58 16.61
CA ASN A 8 -6.60 7.46 16.53
C ASN A 8 -6.21 8.82 15.96
N PHE A 9 -7.04 9.35 15.07
CA PHE A 9 -6.91 10.70 14.53
C PHE A 9 -8.28 11.25 14.12
N GLY A 10 -8.82 12.15 14.91
CA GLY A 10 -10.17 12.68 14.69
C GLY A 10 -11.20 11.54 14.62
N PRO A 11 -11.99 11.45 13.53
CA PRO A 11 -12.99 10.39 13.36
C PRO A 11 -12.41 9.06 12.86
N VAL A 12 -11.10 8.98 12.57
CA VAL A 12 -10.44 7.77 12.11
C VAL A 12 -9.78 7.07 13.28
N SER A 13 -10.08 5.79 13.48
CA SER A 13 -9.37 4.90 14.40
C SER A 13 -8.72 3.75 13.61
N GLY A 14 -7.93 2.95 14.28
CA GLY A 14 -7.33 1.77 13.66
C GLY A 14 -6.63 0.87 14.64
N VAL A 15 -6.36 -0.33 14.21
CA VAL A 15 -5.56 -1.31 14.95
C VAL A 15 -4.32 -1.68 14.17
N ARG A 16 -3.14 -1.49 14.77
CA ARG A 16 -1.86 -1.96 14.25
C ARG A 16 -1.62 -3.39 14.69
N VAL A 17 -1.44 -4.25 13.74
CA VAL A 17 -1.19 -5.69 13.94
C VAL A 17 0.07 -6.14 13.21
N GLY A 18 0.71 -7.21 13.67
CA GLY A 18 1.90 -7.76 13.00
C GLY A 18 2.64 -8.76 13.89
N ARG A 19 3.43 -9.62 13.27
CA ARG A 19 4.29 -10.58 13.98
C ARG A 19 5.48 -9.92 14.66
N PHE A 20 5.99 -8.87 14.05
CA PHE A 20 7.20 -8.17 14.49
C PHE A 20 6.89 -6.68 14.66
N ASN A 21 7.58 -6.05 15.61
CA ASN A 21 7.48 -4.62 15.88
C ASN A 21 8.70 -3.82 15.36
N LYS A 22 9.53 -4.46 14.54
CA LYS A 22 10.74 -3.84 13.96
C LYS A 22 10.59 -3.77 12.44
N GLY A 23 10.93 -2.62 11.88
CA GLY A 23 10.85 -2.36 10.46
C GLY A 23 9.48 -1.79 10.01
N ILE A 24 9.47 -1.15 8.84
CA ILE A 24 8.29 -0.44 8.33
C ILE A 24 7.24 -1.44 7.82
N ASN A 25 7.67 -2.50 7.13
CA ASN A 25 6.80 -3.45 6.45
C ASN A 25 6.66 -4.78 7.21
N THR A 26 6.60 -4.74 8.54
CA THR A 26 6.42 -5.93 9.38
C THR A 26 5.16 -5.85 10.24
N SER A 27 4.48 -4.71 10.21
CA SER A 27 3.19 -4.48 10.84
C SER A 27 2.28 -3.69 9.90
N PHE A 28 0.98 -3.83 10.12
CA PHE A 28 -0.08 -3.31 9.28
C PHE A 28 -1.14 -2.63 10.14
N ILE A 29 -1.70 -1.51 9.69
CA ILE A 29 -2.82 -0.84 10.36
C ILE A 29 -4.07 -1.03 9.51
N VAL A 30 -5.08 -1.68 10.08
CA VAL A 30 -6.44 -1.66 9.56
C VAL A 30 -7.10 -0.39 10.10
N TYR A 31 -7.38 0.55 9.22
CA TYR A 31 -8.07 1.79 9.59
C TYR A 31 -9.58 1.63 9.55
N GLN A 32 -10.26 2.25 10.50
CA GLN A 32 -11.71 2.36 10.55
C GLN A 32 -12.10 3.83 10.43
N TYR A 33 -13.09 4.11 9.58
CA TYR A 33 -13.70 5.41 9.42
C TYR A 33 -15.22 5.26 9.30
N GLN A 34 -15.94 5.70 10.30
CA GLN A 34 -17.39 5.45 10.50
C GLN A 34 -17.69 3.93 10.51
N ASP A 35 -18.46 3.41 9.54
CA ASP A 35 -18.83 2.01 9.39
C ASP A 35 -17.99 1.27 8.33
N VAL A 36 -16.85 1.83 7.98
CA VAL A 36 -15.95 1.32 6.93
C VAL A 36 -14.59 1.01 7.52
N ILE A 37 -13.99 -0.11 7.13
CA ILE A 37 -12.55 -0.33 7.26
C ILE A 37 -11.87 -0.18 5.90
N ILE A 38 -10.63 0.34 5.94
CA ILE A 38 -9.74 0.39 4.78
C ILE A 38 -8.72 -0.73 4.94
N ASP A 39 -8.72 -1.63 3.96
CA ASP A 39 -8.00 -2.90 3.94
C ASP A 39 -8.42 -3.86 5.07
N THR A 40 -7.98 -5.09 4.96
CA THR A 40 -8.46 -6.16 5.86
C THR A 40 -7.38 -6.72 6.77
N GLY A 41 -6.13 -6.30 6.57
CA GLY A 41 -5.00 -6.82 7.33
C GLY A 41 -4.60 -8.26 6.96
N PRO A 42 -3.44 -8.72 7.44
CA PRO A 42 -2.90 -10.04 7.13
C PRO A 42 -3.63 -11.15 7.89
N ILE A 43 -3.76 -12.33 7.24
CA ILE A 43 -4.53 -13.45 7.79
C ILE A 43 -3.96 -14.00 9.10
N ASN A 44 -2.66 -13.95 9.29
CA ASN A 44 -2.03 -14.43 10.52
C ASN A 44 -2.31 -13.53 11.76
N GLN A 45 -3.03 -12.42 11.56
CA GLN A 45 -3.49 -11.51 12.61
C GLN A 45 -5.02 -11.46 12.72
N TRP A 46 -5.72 -12.46 12.16
CA TRP A 46 -7.17 -12.54 12.08
C TRP A 46 -7.88 -12.22 13.40
N GLN A 47 -7.47 -12.84 14.50
CA GLN A 47 -8.13 -12.69 15.81
C GLN A 47 -8.20 -11.22 16.27
N TYR A 48 -7.17 -10.45 16.01
CA TYR A 48 -7.10 -9.04 16.39
C TYR A 48 -7.98 -8.17 15.49
N VAL A 49 -7.96 -8.44 14.19
CA VAL A 49 -8.80 -7.73 13.23
C VAL A 49 -10.28 -8.05 13.45
N GLU A 50 -10.64 -9.32 13.65
CA GLU A 50 -12.01 -9.74 13.96
C GLU A 50 -12.54 -9.05 15.21
N THR A 51 -11.74 -9.03 16.28
CA THR A 51 -12.09 -8.38 17.55
C THR A 51 -12.33 -6.88 17.32
N PHE A 52 -11.43 -6.21 16.60
CA PHE A 52 -11.57 -4.80 16.26
C PHE A 52 -12.84 -4.52 15.47
N VAL A 53 -13.11 -5.30 14.41
CA VAL A 53 -14.31 -5.13 13.58
C VAL A 53 -15.59 -5.32 14.37
N LYS A 54 -15.68 -6.36 15.23
CA LYS A 54 -16.84 -6.62 16.06
C LYS A 54 -17.12 -5.53 17.09
N GLN A 55 -16.10 -4.82 17.55
CA GLN A 55 -16.24 -3.73 18.52
C GLN A 55 -16.72 -2.40 17.89
N HIS A 56 -16.61 -2.23 16.58
CA HIS A 56 -16.80 -0.92 15.91
C HIS A 56 -18.00 -0.84 14.95
N CYS A 57 -18.92 -1.83 14.95
CA CYS A 57 -20.11 -1.84 14.09
C CYS A 57 -19.79 -1.54 12.62
N ILE A 58 -18.82 -2.26 12.06
CA ILE A 58 -18.37 -2.12 10.68
C ILE A 58 -19.33 -2.86 9.75
N ASN A 59 -19.66 -2.24 8.61
CA ASN A 59 -20.50 -2.82 7.56
C ASN A 59 -19.72 -3.09 6.28
N HIS A 60 -18.68 -2.31 6.01
CA HIS A 60 -17.97 -2.32 4.74
C HIS A 60 -16.47 -2.45 4.93
N ALA A 61 -15.82 -3.14 4.00
CA ALA A 61 -14.36 -3.13 3.85
C ALA A 61 -13.98 -2.73 2.42
N LEU A 62 -13.16 -1.70 2.28
CA LEU A 62 -12.62 -1.24 1.00
C LEU A 62 -11.20 -1.77 0.87
N VAL A 63 -10.92 -2.56 -0.16
CA VAL A 63 -9.59 -3.14 -0.42
C VAL A 63 -8.85 -2.26 -1.41
N THR A 64 -7.67 -1.75 -1.01
CA THR A 64 -6.84 -0.89 -1.85
C THR A 64 -6.22 -1.66 -3.01
N HIS A 65 -5.71 -2.87 -2.75
CA HIS A 65 -5.13 -3.78 -3.75
C HIS A 65 -5.03 -5.21 -3.21
N HIS A 66 -4.62 -6.14 -4.05
CA HIS A 66 -4.71 -7.59 -3.78
C HIS A 66 -3.66 -8.15 -2.81
N HIS A 67 -2.59 -7.44 -2.44
CA HIS A 67 -1.53 -7.99 -1.60
C HIS A 67 -2.08 -8.59 -0.28
N GLU A 68 -1.39 -9.63 0.21
CA GLU A 68 -1.83 -10.49 1.31
C GLU A 68 -1.95 -9.78 2.67
N ASP A 69 -1.25 -8.69 2.88
CA ASP A 69 -1.36 -7.86 4.09
C ASP A 69 -2.52 -6.84 3.99
N HIS A 70 -3.03 -6.59 2.80
CA HIS A 70 -4.20 -5.73 2.55
C HIS A 70 -5.49 -6.55 2.44
N SER A 71 -5.46 -7.67 1.74
CA SER A 71 -6.65 -8.48 1.44
C SER A 71 -6.77 -9.77 2.26
N GLY A 72 -5.79 -10.09 3.11
CA GLY A 72 -5.63 -11.40 3.74
C GLY A 72 -6.83 -11.89 4.53
N ASN A 73 -7.52 -11.02 5.25
CA ASN A 73 -8.71 -11.36 6.02
C ASN A 73 -10.04 -11.19 5.28
N ALA A 74 -10.03 -10.74 4.01
CA ALA A 74 -11.25 -10.40 3.27
C ALA A 74 -12.27 -11.55 3.28
N TYR A 75 -11.86 -12.78 2.98
CA TYR A 75 -12.73 -13.95 3.00
C TYR A 75 -13.41 -14.15 4.36
N TYR A 76 -12.67 -14.05 5.45
CA TYR A 76 -13.18 -14.29 6.80
C TYR A 76 -14.06 -13.13 7.30
N LEU A 77 -13.74 -11.89 6.97
CA LEU A 77 -14.58 -10.74 7.26
C LEU A 77 -15.93 -10.83 6.56
N LYS A 78 -15.96 -11.28 5.30
CA LYS A 78 -17.21 -11.54 4.59
C LYS A 78 -18.02 -12.66 5.23
N LYS A 79 -17.39 -13.78 5.61
CA LYS A 79 -18.07 -14.96 6.16
C LYS A 79 -18.46 -14.83 7.62
N SER A 80 -17.56 -14.35 8.48
CA SER A 80 -17.75 -14.36 9.94
C SER A 80 -18.31 -13.05 10.48
N CYS A 81 -18.04 -11.92 9.81
CA CYS A 81 -18.51 -10.61 10.22
C CYS A 81 -19.59 -10.03 9.28
N GLN A 82 -19.91 -10.71 8.17
CA GLN A 82 -20.93 -10.32 7.19
C GLN A 82 -20.68 -8.95 6.55
N LEU A 83 -19.41 -8.53 6.40
CA LEU A 83 -19.06 -7.28 5.76
C LEU A 83 -19.28 -7.35 4.25
N SER A 84 -19.80 -6.27 3.67
CA SER A 84 -19.73 -6.02 2.23
C SER A 84 -18.30 -5.62 1.86
N LEU A 85 -17.69 -6.37 0.95
CA LEU A 85 -16.33 -6.12 0.50
C LEU A 85 -16.34 -5.39 -0.84
N HIS A 86 -15.52 -4.37 -0.97
CA HIS A 86 -15.45 -3.55 -2.17
C HIS A 86 -14.01 -3.38 -2.63
N SER A 87 -13.80 -3.42 -3.96
CA SER A 87 -12.52 -3.16 -4.59
C SER A 87 -12.71 -2.67 -6.02
N ASN A 88 -11.68 -2.14 -6.68
CA ASN A 88 -11.78 -1.88 -8.11
C ASN A 88 -11.89 -3.17 -8.93
N ALA A 89 -12.30 -3.07 -10.20
CA ALA A 89 -12.58 -4.23 -11.06
C ALA A 89 -11.36 -5.16 -11.26
N LEU A 90 -10.15 -4.61 -11.33
CA LEU A 90 -8.94 -5.39 -11.52
C LEU A 90 -8.60 -6.18 -10.24
N CYS A 91 -8.67 -5.53 -9.09
CA CYS A 91 -8.49 -6.16 -7.78
C CYS A 91 -9.53 -7.28 -7.57
N GLN A 92 -10.81 -7.03 -7.88
CA GLN A 92 -11.86 -8.05 -7.83
C GLN A 92 -11.49 -9.29 -8.65
N ASN A 93 -11.02 -9.09 -9.89
CA ASN A 93 -10.63 -10.22 -10.74
C ASN A 93 -9.50 -11.06 -10.15
N ILE A 94 -8.53 -10.41 -9.49
CA ILE A 94 -7.42 -11.10 -8.83
C ILE A 94 -7.91 -11.85 -7.61
N LEU A 95 -8.72 -11.21 -6.75
CA LEU A 95 -9.20 -11.77 -5.48
C LEU A 95 -10.20 -12.94 -5.64
N LYS A 96 -10.80 -13.14 -6.82
CA LYS A 96 -11.62 -14.33 -7.13
C LYS A 96 -10.82 -15.64 -7.13
N HIS A 97 -9.50 -15.55 -7.13
CA HIS A 97 -8.59 -16.69 -7.16
C HIS A 97 -7.67 -16.69 -5.94
N ASP A 98 -7.22 -17.88 -5.53
CA ASP A 98 -6.23 -17.99 -4.46
C ASP A 98 -4.90 -17.36 -4.92
N LEU A 99 -4.36 -16.48 -4.09
CA LEU A 99 -3.13 -15.78 -4.38
C LEU A 99 -1.92 -16.71 -4.26
N LYS A 100 -1.10 -16.75 -5.31
CA LYS A 100 0.20 -17.44 -5.29
C LYS A 100 1.28 -16.43 -4.87
N ILE A 101 1.67 -16.47 -3.61
CA ILE A 101 2.68 -15.57 -3.05
C ILE A 101 3.96 -16.32 -2.69
N PRO A 102 5.13 -15.66 -2.72
CA PRO A 102 6.40 -16.26 -2.32
C PRO A 102 6.38 -16.76 -0.87
N PHE A 103 7.11 -17.85 -0.59
CA PHE A 103 7.14 -18.49 0.73
C PHE A 103 7.47 -17.53 1.88
N ILE A 104 8.39 -16.57 1.65
CA ILE A 104 8.76 -15.61 2.69
C ILE A 104 7.62 -14.64 3.04
N GLN A 105 6.83 -14.23 2.07
CA GLN A 105 5.63 -13.42 2.28
C GLN A 105 4.56 -14.23 3.02
N GLN A 106 4.38 -15.52 2.65
CA GLN A 106 3.50 -16.43 3.39
C GLN A 106 3.90 -16.55 4.87
N LEU A 107 5.20 -16.61 5.15
CA LEU A 107 5.70 -16.70 6.53
C LEU A 107 5.43 -15.40 7.32
N ILE A 108 5.54 -14.24 6.67
CA ILE A 108 5.35 -12.93 7.31
C ILE A 108 3.86 -12.62 7.50
N TRP A 109 3.03 -12.82 6.48
CA TRP A 109 1.66 -12.33 6.42
C TRP A 109 0.61 -13.45 6.41
N GLY A 110 0.97 -14.66 5.95
CA GLY A 110 0.05 -15.75 5.65
C GLY A 110 -0.57 -15.60 4.26
N THR A 111 -1.43 -16.54 3.87
CA THR A 111 -2.10 -16.54 2.56
C THR A 111 -3.60 -16.43 2.75
N GLY A 112 -4.22 -15.38 2.20
CA GLY A 112 -5.67 -15.22 2.15
C GLY A 112 -6.34 -16.23 1.23
N LYS A 113 -7.67 -16.34 1.33
CA LYS A 113 -8.50 -17.18 0.45
C LYS A 113 -9.18 -16.34 -0.61
N ALA A 114 -9.48 -16.97 -1.73
CA ALA A 114 -10.30 -16.39 -2.78
C ALA A 114 -11.62 -15.83 -2.23
N VAL A 115 -11.99 -14.64 -2.70
CA VAL A 115 -13.20 -13.93 -2.28
C VAL A 115 -13.73 -13.04 -3.37
N GLU A 116 -15.03 -12.94 -3.48
CA GLU A 116 -15.69 -11.98 -4.37
C GLU A 116 -15.95 -10.67 -3.63
N THR A 117 -15.64 -9.56 -4.30
CA THR A 117 -15.92 -8.20 -3.87
C THR A 117 -16.95 -7.54 -4.79
N GLU A 118 -17.56 -6.47 -4.36
CA GLU A 118 -18.35 -5.56 -5.20
C GLU A 118 -17.41 -4.57 -5.90
N VAL A 119 -17.71 -4.24 -7.16
CA VAL A 119 -16.86 -3.34 -7.94
C VAL A 119 -17.08 -1.89 -7.52
N LEU A 120 -16.01 -1.24 -7.09
CA LEU A 120 -15.97 0.21 -6.91
C LEU A 120 -15.78 0.92 -8.26
N THR A 121 -16.57 1.98 -8.45
CA THR A 121 -16.39 2.94 -9.55
C THR A 121 -15.64 4.18 -9.05
N ASP A 122 -16.18 5.38 -9.31
CA ASP A 122 -15.49 6.63 -8.96
C ASP A 122 -15.69 7.07 -7.50
N THR A 123 -16.77 6.62 -6.89
CA THR A 123 -17.15 7.03 -5.53
C THR A 123 -17.78 5.86 -4.78
N PHE A 124 -17.41 5.72 -3.52
CA PHE A 124 -18.05 4.83 -2.55
C PHE A 124 -18.88 5.65 -1.57
N ILE A 125 -20.10 5.21 -1.28
CA ILE A 125 -20.97 5.80 -0.24
C ILE A 125 -21.38 4.70 0.73
N SER A 126 -21.06 4.89 2.02
CA SER A 126 -21.39 3.94 3.07
C SER A 126 -22.84 4.09 3.55
N ASN A 127 -23.32 3.12 4.35
CA ASN A 127 -24.65 3.17 4.97
C ASN A 127 -24.84 4.36 5.89
N LYS A 128 -23.75 4.91 6.45
CA LYS A 128 -23.77 6.10 7.31
C LYS A 128 -23.48 7.41 6.57
N GLY A 129 -23.45 7.35 5.23
CA GLY A 129 -23.24 8.54 4.39
C GLY A 129 -21.79 9.00 4.29
N LEU A 130 -20.80 8.15 4.64
CA LEU A 130 -19.40 8.43 4.33
C LEU A 130 -19.19 8.34 2.84
N GLU A 131 -18.75 9.43 2.22
CA GLU A 131 -18.40 9.49 0.80
C GLU A 131 -16.88 9.49 0.63
N LEU A 132 -16.36 8.54 -0.14
CA LEU A 132 -14.95 8.41 -0.47
C LEU A 132 -14.78 8.34 -1.98
N ALA A 133 -14.02 9.25 -2.56
CA ALA A 133 -13.60 9.14 -3.96
C ALA A 133 -12.59 8.01 -4.13
N VAL A 134 -12.76 7.20 -5.16
CA VAL A 134 -11.87 6.08 -5.50
C VAL A 134 -10.87 6.57 -6.55
N ILE A 135 -9.61 6.64 -6.16
CA ILE A 135 -8.54 7.15 -7.02
C ILE A 135 -7.68 5.96 -7.46
N LEU A 136 -7.78 5.55 -8.70
CA LEU A 136 -6.88 4.52 -9.25
C LEU A 136 -5.45 5.05 -9.29
N THR A 137 -4.55 4.33 -8.62
CA THR A 137 -3.14 4.71 -8.41
C THR A 137 -2.19 3.54 -8.72
N PRO A 138 -2.21 3.02 -9.97
CA PRO A 138 -1.33 1.92 -10.34
C PRO A 138 0.14 2.28 -10.20
N GLY A 139 0.98 1.26 -10.04
CA GLY A 139 2.44 1.43 -9.97
C GLY A 139 3.11 0.56 -8.91
N HIS A 140 2.59 0.51 -7.69
CA HIS A 140 2.96 -0.52 -6.71
C HIS A 140 2.37 -1.88 -7.16
N THR A 141 1.09 -1.90 -7.45
CA THR A 141 0.40 -2.94 -8.23
C THR A 141 -0.47 -2.28 -9.31
N GLU A 142 -0.90 -3.05 -10.30
CA GLU A 142 -1.79 -2.54 -11.36
C GLU A 142 -3.20 -2.22 -10.84
N ASP A 143 -3.65 -2.94 -9.82
CA ASP A 143 -4.98 -2.86 -9.22
C ASP A 143 -5.05 -1.88 -8.04
N MET A 144 -4.02 -1.08 -7.80
CA MET A 144 -4.01 -0.24 -6.60
C MET A 144 -4.94 0.96 -6.70
N SER A 145 -5.64 1.24 -5.59
CA SER A 145 -6.48 2.43 -5.40
C SER A 145 -6.14 3.12 -4.07
N CYS A 146 -6.25 4.45 -4.06
CA CYS A 146 -6.35 5.25 -2.85
C CYS A 146 -7.82 5.64 -2.63
N PHE A 147 -8.19 5.94 -1.37
CA PHE A 147 -9.53 6.45 -1.02
C PHE A 147 -9.39 7.84 -0.44
N TYR A 148 -10.20 8.79 -0.95
CA TYR A 148 -10.08 10.20 -0.61
C TYR A 148 -11.40 10.78 -0.09
N ASP A 149 -11.36 11.30 1.14
CA ASP A 149 -12.44 12.14 1.68
C ASP A 149 -12.15 13.61 1.39
N LYS A 150 -12.90 14.15 0.44
CA LYS A 150 -12.78 15.55 0.05
C LYS A 150 -13.19 16.52 1.16
N THR A 151 -14.11 16.12 2.05
CA THR A 151 -14.66 17.01 3.09
C THR A 151 -13.71 17.22 4.24
N LYS A 152 -12.90 16.21 4.57
CA LYS A 152 -11.91 16.24 5.65
C LYS A 152 -10.47 16.40 5.17
N GLY A 153 -10.23 16.33 3.86
CA GLY A 153 -8.89 16.30 3.32
C GLY A 153 -8.09 15.07 3.78
N PHE A 154 -8.73 13.90 3.85
CA PHE A 154 -8.11 12.64 4.27
C PHE A 154 -7.84 11.74 3.08
N LEU A 155 -6.60 11.24 2.96
CA LEU A 155 -6.20 10.32 1.92
C LEU A 155 -5.72 8.99 2.53
N PHE A 156 -6.41 7.89 2.25
CA PHE A 156 -5.96 6.53 2.56
C PHE A 156 -5.13 6.03 1.38
N THR A 157 -3.84 5.85 1.60
CA THR A 157 -2.85 5.73 0.52
C THR A 157 -2.64 4.33 0.01
N GLY A 158 -3.10 3.28 0.72
CA GLY A 158 -2.53 1.95 0.50
C GLY A 158 -1.01 2.05 0.45
N ASP A 159 -0.38 1.36 -0.47
CA ASP A 159 1.08 1.31 -0.63
C ASP A 159 1.65 2.33 -1.64
N LEU A 160 0.83 3.31 -2.07
CA LEU A 160 1.36 4.44 -2.83
C LEU A 160 2.49 5.16 -2.07
N TYR A 161 2.38 5.20 -0.74
CA TYR A 161 3.41 5.75 0.13
C TYR A 161 3.76 4.79 1.27
N ILE A 162 5.02 4.36 1.31
CA ILE A 162 5.59 3.60 2.44
C ILE A 162 6.76 4.38 3.05
N ALA A 163 7.56 5.04 2.22
CA ALA A 163 8.68 5.89 2.62
C ALA A 163 8.94 6.98 1.58
N SER A 164 9.49 8.10 2.02
CA SER A 164 9.91 9.20 1.14
C SER A 164 11.13 8.86 0.30
N LYS A 165 12.02 7.98 0.78
CA LYS A 165 13.20 7.53 0.02
C LYS A 165 13.03 6.08 -0.39
N VAL A 166 12.86 5.85 -1.69
CA VAL A 166 12.80 4.51 -2.29
C VAL A 166 14.21 3.94 -2.38
N ARG A 167 14.43 2.74 -1.87
CA ARG A 167 15.73 2.06 -1.88
C ARG A 167 15.76 0.80 -2.75
N TYR A 168 14.61 0.19 -2.98
CA TYR A 168 14.42 -1.02 -3.77
C TYR A 168 13.19 -0.85 -4.65
N LEU A 169 13.14 -1.59 -5.72
CA LEU A 169 11.93 -1.76 -6.51
C LEU A 169 11.58 -3.26 -6.56
N HIS A 170 10.31 -3.58 -6.31
CA HIS A 170 9.82 -4.93 -6.56
C HIS A 170 9.72 -5.17 -8.07
N LYS A 171 9.98 -6.40 -8.51
CA LYS A 171 10.01 -6.74 -9.95
C LYS A 171 8.69 -6.46 -10.69
N ASP A 172 7.57 -6.48 -9.97
CA ASP A 172 6.24 -6.25 -10.51
C ASP A 172 5.79 -4.78 -10.38
N GLU A 173 6.60 -3.92 -9.72
CA GLU A 173 6.32 -2.49 -9.63
C GLU A 173 6.67 -1.75 -10.93
N ASN A 174 5.88 -0.73 -11.22
CA ASN A 174 6.10 0.16 -12.35
C ASN A 174 6.34 1.60 -11.87
N LEU A 175 7.60 2.04 -11.90
CA LEU A 175 8.01 3.33 -11.38
C LEU A 175 7.40 4.51 -12.16
N THR A 176 7.16 4.36 -13.47
CA THR A 176 6.50 5.40 -14.30
C THR A 176 5.06 5.59 -13.84
N LYS A 177 4.29 4.49 -13.76
CA LYS A 177 2.90 4.55 -13.25
C LYS A 177 2.84 5.04 -11.82
N GLN A 178 3.81 4.66 -10.99
CA GLN A 178 3.89 5.14 -9.60
C GLN A 178 4.09 6.65 -9.56
N LEU A 179 4.94 7.22 -10.43
CA LEU A 179 5.16 8.67 -10.51
C LEU A 179 3.90 9.41 -11.01
N GLU A 180 3.20 8.86 -12.01
CA GLU A 180 1.92 9.38 -12.50
C GLU A 180 0.87 9.38 -11.38
N SER A 181 0.77 8.29 -10.61
CA SER A 181 -0.14 8.15 -9.48
C SER A 181 0.18 9.12 -8.35
N LEU A 182 1.45 9.34 -8.04
CA LEU A 182 1.88 10.36 -7.08
C LEU A 182 1.47 11.77 -7.54
N ASN A 183 1.65 12.11 -8.82
CA ASN A 183 1.20 13.39 -9.37
C ASN A 183 -0.33 13.53 -9.31
N LYS A 184 -1.07 12.47 -9.61
CA LYS A 184 -2.54 12.45 -9.54
C LYS A 184 -3.03 12.78 -8.13
N VAL A 185 -2.51 12.13 -7.10
CA VAL A 185 -2.96 12.40 -5.73
C VAL A 185 -2.48 13.76 -5.21
N LEU A 186 -1.31 14.24 -5.64
CA LEU A 186 -0.80 15.56 -5.26
C LEU A 186 -1.65 16.72 -5.81
N ALA A 187 -2.45 16.48 -6.86
CA ALA A 187 -3.43 17.44 -7.37
C ALA A 187 -4.68 17.55 -6.49
N LEU A 188 -4.91 16.60 -5.57
CA LEU A 188 -6.02 16.64 -4.61
C LEU A 188 -5.71 17.60 -3.46
N ASP A 189 -6.77 18.08 -2.81
CA ASP A 189 -6.67 18.98 -1.64
C ASP A 189 -6.79 18.15 -0.35
N PHE A 190 -5.67 17.65 0.16
CA PHE A 190 -5.58 16.89 1.40
C PHE A 190 -4.36 17.32 2.22
N ASP A 191 -4.48 17.18 3.54
CA ASP A 191 -3.39 17.40 4.48
C ASP A 191 -2.93 16.10 5.10
N THR A 192 -3.88 15.32 5.62
CA THR A 192 -3.59 14.08 6.34
C THR A 192 -3.69 12.86 5.43
N ALA A 193 -2.65 12.02 5.47
CA ALA A 193 -2.65 10.74 4.79
C ALA A 193 -2.53 9.59 5.79
N PHE A 194 -3.21 8.50 5.49
CA PHE A 194 -3.25 7.27 6.29
C PHE A 194 -2.57 6.15 5.51
N CYS A 195 -1.36 5.79 5.94
CA CYS A 195 -0.60 4.70 5.36
C CYS A 195 -0.69 3.47 6.27
N PRO A 196 -1.02 2.27 5.76
CA PRO A 196 -1.14 1.08 6.60
C PRO A 196 0.17 0.68 7.28
N HIS A 197 1.31 0.98 6.69
CA HIS A 197 2.62 0.65 7.24
C HIS A 197 3.24 1.79 8.07
N ARG A 198 3.14 3.03 7.59
CA ARG A 198 3.76 4.20 8.23
C ARG A 198 2.91 4.79 9.36
N GLY A 199 1.61 4.62 9.27
CA GLY A 199 0.68 5.26 10.19
C GLY A 199 0.14 6.59 9.67
N ILE A 200 -0.28 7.44 10.60
CA ILE A 200 -0.93 8.71 10.33
C ILE A 200 0.10 9.78 9.99
N MET A 201 0.01 10.35 8.81
CA MET A 201 0.90 11.38 8.28
C MET A 201 0.15 12.73 8.27
N LYS A 202 0.34 13.55 9.31
CA LYS A 202 -0.33 14.85 9.46
C LYS A 202 0.07 15.89 8.39
N ASN A 203 1.19 15.69 7.74
CA ASN A 203 1.67 16.46 6.59
C ASN A 203 1.76 15.55 5.35
N GLY A 204 0.75 14.73 5.12
CA GLY A 204 0.76 13.66 4.12
C GLY A 204 1.07 14.15 2.71
N LYS A 205 0.52 15.30 2.32
CA LYS A 205 0.80 15.91 1.02
C LYS A 205 2.29 16.26 0.85
N LYS A 206 2.94 16.80 1.89
CA LYS A 206 4.38 17.10 1.89
C LYS A 206 5.21 15.83 1.81
N ASP A 207 4.82 14.78 2.54
CA ASP A 207 5.55 13.51 2.56
C ASP A 207 5.47 12.80 1.20
N ILE A 208 4.28 12.76 0.60
CA ILE A 208 4.07 12.21 -0.76
C ILE A 208 4.84 13.03 -1.80
N LYS A 209 4.82 14.36 -1.71
CA LYS A 209 5.64 15.23 -2.56
C LYS A 209 7.13 14.92 -2.43
N THR A 210 7.62 14.70 -1.20
CA THR A 210 9.02 14.35 -0.95
C THR A 210 9.39 13.01 -1.61
N LYS A 211 8.50 12.01 -1.59
CA LYS A 211 8.70 10.74 -2.32
C LYS A 211 8.79 10.98 -3.82
N ARG A 212 7.85 11.73 -4.39
CA ARG A 212 7.85 12.05 -5.82
C ARG A 212 9.14 12.76 -6.24
N ASP A 213 9.50 13.81 -5.51
CA ASP A 213 10.68 14.62 -5.82
C ASP A 213 11.97 13.79 -5.72
N PHE A 214 12.06 12.90 -4.71
CA PHE A 214 13.17 11.94 -4.60
C PHE A 214 13.29 11.03 -5.82
N ILE A 215 12.18 10.50 -6.35
CA ILE A 215 12.19 9.63 -7.54
C ILE A 215 12.67 10.40 -8.76
N ILE A 216 12.21 11.64 -8.95
CA ILE A 216 12.60 12.52 -10.06
C ILE A 216 14.10 12.84 -9.98
N GLU A 217 14.58 13.25 -8.80
CA GLU A 217 15.98 13.56 -8.57
C GLU A 217 16.87 12.33 -8.81
N LEU A 218 16.52 11.19 -8.23
CA LEU A 218 17.25 9.94 -8.44
C LEU A 218 17.36 9.60 -9.93
N SER A 219 16.24 9.69 -10.67
CA SER A 219 16.21 9.42 -12.11
C SER A 219 17.14 10.38 -12.88
N SER A 220 17.13 11.68 -12.55
CA SER A 220 18.00 12.67 -13.17
C SER A 220 19.48 12.34 -12.96
N VAL A 221 19.87 12.01 -11.73
CA VAL A 221 21.24 11.64 -11.38
C VAL A 221 21.64 10.33 -12.11
N VAL A 222 20.78 9.32 -12.10
CA VAL A 222 21.02 8.02 -12.77
C VAL A 222 21.26 8.24 -14.27
N LYS A 223 20.41 9.02 -14.95
CA LYS A 223 20.56 9.33 -16.37
C LYS A 223 21.83 10.12 -16.66
N GLY A 224 22.20 11.05 -15.78
CA GLY A 224 23.45 11.80 -15.89
C GLY A 224 24.68 10.91 -15.84
N LEU A 225 24.73 9.97 -14.89
CA LEU A 225 25.85 9.01 -14.77
C LEU A 225 25.88 8.00 -15.95
N ALA A 226 24.71 7.55 -16.42
CA ALA A 226 24.64 6.68 -17.59
C ALA A 226 25.15 7.37 -18.88
N LYS A 227 24.82 8.67 -19.07
CA LYS A 227 25.37 9.47 -20.18
C LYS A 227 26.88 9.63 -20.10
N GLN A 228 27.49 9.55 -18.92
CA GLN A 228 28.93 9.54 -18.71
C GLN A 228 29.57 8.15 -18.97
N GLY A 229 28.77 7.16 -19.37
CA GLY A 229 29.24 5.81 -19.69
C GLY A 229 29.33 4.86 -18.48
N LEU A 230 28.83 5.23 -17.31
CA LEU A 230 28.84 4.33 -16.16
C LEU A 230 27.83 3.17 -16.36
N PRO A 231 28.25 1.91 -16.18
CA PRO A 231 27.33 0.78 -16.24
C PRO A 231 26.39 0.76 -15.02
N VAL A 232 25.18 0.20 -15.22
CA VAL A 232 24.08 0.15 -14.22
C VAL A 232 24.56 -0.32 -12.84
N LYS A 233 25.37 -1.39 -12.77
CA LYS A 233 25.90 -1.92 -11.50
C LYS A 233 26.81 -0.93 -10.75
N GLN A 234 27.56 -0.10 -11.48
CA GLN A 234 28.39 0.94 -10.85
C GLN A 234 27.53 2.09 -10.35
N ILE A 235 26.54 2.53 -11.13
CA ILE A 235 25.57 3.54 -10.72
C ILE A 235 24.82 3.08 -9.46
N GLN A 236 24.32 1.84 -9.45
CA GLN A 236 23.64 1.26 -8.29
C GLN A 236 24.54 1.28 -7.04
N LYS A 237 25.79 0.80 -7.18
CA LYS A 237 26.75 0.76 -6.05
C LYS A 237 27.04 2.15 -5.50
N GLN A 238 27.17 3.15 -6.38
CA GLN A 238 27.48 4.53 -6.02
C GLN A 238 26.32 5.22 -5.29
N LEU A 239 25.08 5.05 -5.77
CA LEU A 239 23.91 5.77 -5.26
C LEU A 239 23.18 5.04 -4.13
N LEU A 240 23.08 3.70 -4.21
CA LEU A 240 22.26 2.88 -3.31
C LEU A 240 23.07 1.83 -2.51
N GLY A 241 24.37 1.71 -2.77
CA GLY A 241 25.21 0.66 -2.21
C GLY A 241 25.01 -0.69 -2.92
N LYS A 242 25.69 -1.73 -2.41
CA LYS A 242 25.53 -3.12 -2.93
C LYS A 242 24.13 -3.64 -2.58
N GLU A 243 23.68 -4.67 -3.32
CA GLU A 243 22.55 -5.50 -2.91
C GLU A 243 22.81 -6.07 -1.52
N ASP A 244 21.77 -6.31 -0.77
CA ASP A 244 21.88 -6.72 0.63
C ASP A 244 20.99 -7.94 0.95
N MET A 245 20.86 -8.24 2.25
CA MET A 245 20.13 -9.41 2.72
C MET A 245 18.66 -9.42 2.26
N LEU A 246 18.01 -8.26 2.14
CA LEU A 246 16.62 -8.19 1.67
C LEU A 246 16.50 -8.70 0.23
N THR A 247 17.42 -8.32 -0.65
CA THR A 247 17.45 -8.81 -2.04
C THR A 247 17.60 -10.33 -2.08
N LEU A 248 18.51 -10.90 -1.26
CA LEU A 248 18.72 -12.35 -1.21
C LEU A 248 17.50 -13.08 -0.62
N LEU A 249 16.97 -12.62 0.51
CA LEU A 249 15.82 -13.25 1.16
C LEU A 249 14.54 -13.16 0.33
N SER A 250 14.39 -12.11 -0.47
CA SER A 250 13.27 -11.97 -1.40
C SER A 250 13.46 -12.73 -2.72
N ASN A 251 14.53 -13.52 -2.85
CA ASN A 251 14.88 -14.19 -4.10
C ASN A 251 14.94 -13.22 -5.29
N PHE A 252 15.60 -12.07 -5.10
CA PHE A 252 15.73 -10.99 -6.08
C PHE A 252 14.41 -10.36 -6.54
N HIS A 253 13.33 -10.50 -5.77
CA HIS A 253 12.09 -9.78 -6.06
C HIS A 253 12.21 -8.29 -5.72
N PHE A 254 12.96 -7.92 -4.67
CA PHE A 254 13.30 -6.53 -4.32
C PHE A 254 14.76 -6.26 -4.60
N THR A 255 15.05 -5.37 -5.56
CA THR A 255 16.43 -5.06 -5.96
C THR A 255 16.69 -3.55 -6.06
N LYS A 256 17.91 -3.15 -5.71
CA LYS A 256 18.41 -1.80 -5.93
C LYS A 256 18.75 -1.57 -7.40
N GLN A 257 19.26 -2.61 -8.07
CA GLN A 257 19.52 -2.56 -9.50
C GLN A 257 18.25 -2.32 -10.30
N GLY A 258 17.15 -3.01 -9.98
CA GLY A 258 15.85 -2.80 -10.62
C GLY A 258 15.35 -1.37 -10.50
N LEU A 259 15.58 -0.72 -9.34
CA LEU A 259 15.26 0.69 -9.18
C LEU A 259 16.08 1.59 -10.12
N ILE A 260 17.38 1.35 -10.27
CA ILE A 260 18.24 2.10 -11.23
C ILE A 260 17.76 1.90 -12.66
N GLU A 261 17.47 0.65 -13.04
CA GLU A 261 16.97 0.32 -14.39
C GLU A 261 15.62 0.99 -14.68
N ALA A 262 14.73 1.05 -13.69
CA ALA A 262 13.46 1.76 -13.80
C ALA A 262 13.65 3.29 -13.91
N CYS A 263 14.59 3.87 -13.16
CA CYS A 263 14.93 5.29 -13.28
C CYS A 263 15.42 5.67 -14.69
N LEU A 264 16.15 4.80 -15.38
CA LEU A 264 16.59 5.03 -16.75
C LEU A 264 15.42 5.10 -17.75
N LYS A 265 14.31 4.40 -17.46
CA LYS A 265 13.13 4.30 -18.32
C LYS A 265 12.12 5.44 -18.10
N LEU A 266 12.24 6.21 -17.00
CA LEU A 266 11.34 7.34 -16.76
C LEU A 266 11.46 8.37 -17.90
N PRO A 267 10.40 9.08 -18.28
CA PRO A 267 10.49 10.19 -19.24
C PRO A 267 11.42 11.30 -18.71
N ASN A 268 11.92 12.16 -19.62
CA ASN A 268 12.78 13.29 -19.25
C ASN A 268 11.96 14.42 -18.63
#